data_2278f0468ede7a17583be4dedbb9be75
#
_entry.id   2278f0468ede7a17583be4dedbb9be75
#
_cell.length_a   1.000
_cell.length_b   1.000
_cell.length_c   1.000
_cell.angle_alpha   90.00
_cell.angle_beta   90.00
_cell.angle_gamma   90.00
#
_symmetry.space_group_name_H-M   'P 1'
#
loop_
_entity.id
_entity.type
_entity.pdbx_description
1 polymer ?
#
loop_
_entity_poly.entity_id
_entity_poly.type
_entity_poly.pdbx_seq_one_letter_code
_entity_poly.pdbx_strand_id
1 'polypeptide(L)'
;KATDGLHPDAVEQVRIGFSEGLIGLVGQREEPLNIVNAHSHPRFKHYPEVQEENYNAFLGTPIINQRRVLGVITLQQSQMRRFSEDEEAFLVTLAAQLALEITNADIRGALTLSNSNDNTARQKNVRGIAGSPGLAIGKGVSPDKSINLKNWVVKRTQSPQDQIQLYRKGVEVTRGHVDALSKRLDDGIPDDVKSIFQLYHHQLDANSLGREVEEKIRQGWDAASSLKMVVESYAARFQAMDDPYMQERAIDIVDLSDRILANILYEANGKKVTEKTITEASILVADEVSAPMLAEFPRGKLKGIISIRGSNNSHAAILARAMGVPAVMGCQNVTPALLEDKEILLDGYSGEVIVSPERNIKSEFIQLIEEESAIAEKIDAEADKPCESVDGCRMSL
;
A
#
# COMPACT_ATOMS: atom_id res chain seq x y z
N LYS A 1 -22.05 -6.65 18.19
CA LYS A 1 -23.46 -6.22 18.11
C LYS A 1 -23.62 -4.87 18.82
N ALA A 2 -24.44 -4.01 18.28
CA ALA A 2 -24.76 -2.70 18.85
C ALA A 2 -26.23 -2.40 18.60
N THR A 3 -26.83 -1.59 19.44
CA THR A 3 -28.20 -1.10 19.26
C THR A 3 -28.31 0.34 19.76
N ASP A 4 -29.20 1.11 19.15
CA ASP A 4 -29.62 2.42 19.60
C ASP A 4 -31.16 2.45 19.57
N GLY A 5 -31.79 2.85 20.65
CA GLY A 5 -33.26 2.87 20.79
C GLY A 5 -33.93 1.55 21.24
N LEU A 6 -33.23 0.43 21.25
CA LEU A 6 -33.69 -0.84 21.84
C LEU A 6 -33.06 -1.06 23.23
N HIS A 7 -33.58 -2.05 23.99
CA HIS A 7 -33.06 -2.26 25.34
C HIS A 7 -31.58 -2.69 25.33
N PRO A 8 -30.67 -1.99 26.05
CA PRO A 8 -29.23 -2.24 25.98
C PRO A 8 -28.84 -3.66 26.40
N ASP A 9 -29.52 -4.25 27.37
CA ASP A 9 -29.20 -5.59 27.88
C ASP A 9 -29.50 -6.70 26.86
N ALA A 10 -30.27 -6.42 25.79
CA ALA A 10 -30.51 -7.35 24.69
C ALA A 10 -29.27 -7.63 23.83
N VAL A 11 -28.24 -6.74 23.84
CA VAL A 11 -27.05 -6.77 23.00
C VAL A 11 -26.25 -7.96 23.42
N GLU A 12 -26.22 -8.82 24.07
CA GLU A 12 -25.45 -10.05 24.30
C GLU A 12 -26.31 -11.26 24.62
N GLN A 13 -27.56 -11.01 24.99
CA GLN A 13 -28.48 -12.05 25.42
C GLN A 13 -29.26 -12.68 24.27
N VAL A 14 -29.60 -11.87 23.23
CA VAL A 14 -30.38 -12.36 22.09
C VAL A 14 -29.45 -12.79 20.94
N ARG A 15 -29.60 -14.06 20.55
CA ARG A 15 -28.96 -14.65 19.36
C ARG A 15 -30.02 -15.03 18.36
N ILE A 16 -29.95 -14.46 17.16
CA ILE A 16 -30.87 -14.72 16.06
C ILE A 16 -30.19 -15.63 15.05
N GLY A 17 -30.82 -16.77 14.74
CA GLY A 17 -30.36 -17.70 13.74
C GLY A 17 -30.51 -17.12 12.32
N PHE A 18 -29.67 -17.55 11.39
CA PHE A 18 -29.72 -17.11 9.99
C PHE A 18 -31.01 -17.40 9.25
N SER A 19 -31.86 -18.24 9.80
CA SER A 19 -33.19 -18.59 9.26
C SER A 19 -34.33 -17.99 10.07
N GLU A 20 -34.09 -17.21 11.10
CA GLU A 20 -35.06 -16.75 12.05
C GLU A 20 -35.41 -15.27 11.91
N GLY A 21 -36.73 -14.99 11.96
CA GLY A 21 -37.24 -13.62 11.96
C GLY A 21 -37.02 -12.85 10.67
N LEU A 22 -37.21 -11.53 10.72
CA LEU A 22 -36.98 -10.63 9.60
C LEU A 22 -35.48 -10.43 9.34
N ILE A 23 -34.70 -10.40 10.39
CA ILE A 23 -33.20 -10.24 10.27
C ILE A 23 -32.63 -11.46 9.55
N GLY A 24 -33.04 -12.68 9.92
CA GLY A 24 -32.62 -13.88 9.21
C GLY A 24 -33.05 -13.91 7.74
N LEU A 25 -34.24 -13.37 7.45
CA LEU A 25 -34.73 -13.25 6.07
C LEU A 25 -33.92 -12.33 5.22
N VAL A 26 -33.47 -11.17 5.76
CA VAL A 26 -32.54 -10.26 5.09
C VAL A 26 -31.22 -10.96 4.79
N GLY A 27 -30.66 -11.67 5.77
CA GLY A 27 -29.41 -12.41 5.57
C GLY A 27 -29.53 -13.54 4.53
N GLN A 28 -30.66 -14.25 4.48
CA GLN A 28 -30.90 -15.32 3.50
C GLN A 28 -31.09 -14.83 2.06
N ARG A 29 -31.77 -13.67 1.90
CA ARG A 29 -32.04 -13.09 0.58
C ARG A 29 -30.86 -12.31 0.01
N GLU A 30 -29.97 -11.88 0.90
CA GLU A 30 -28.86 -10.98 0.54
C GLU A 30 -29.33 -9.66 -0.11
N GLU A 31 -30.59 -9.26 0.17
CA GLU A 31 -31.24 -8.08 -0.39
C GLU A 31 -31.85 -7.24 0.72
N PRO A 32 -31.99 -5.89 0.53
CA PRO A 32 -32.72 -5.05 1.45
C PRO A 32 -34.19 -5.48 1.59
N LEU A 33 -34.72 -5.37 2.79
CA LEU A 33 -36.11 -5.69 3.12
C LEU A 33 -36.77 -4.48 3.78
N ASN A 34 -37.79 -3.92 3.12
CA ASN A 34 -38.48 -2.70 3.52
C ASN A 34 -39.96 -3.02 3.78
N ILE A 35 -40.41 -3.02 5.06
CA ILE A 35 -41.71 -3.47 5.50
C ILE A 35 -42.42 -2.34 6.26
N VAL A 36 -43.66 -2.05 5.90
CA VAL A 36 -44.52 -1.02 6.54
C VAL A 36 -44.97 -1.43 7.95
N ASN A 37 -45.30 -2.71 8.15
CA ASN A 37 -45.73 -3.26 9.42
C ASN A 37 -45.06 -4.63 9.64
N ALA A 38 -44.00 -4.62 10.42
CA ALA A 38 -43.21 -5.79 10.74
C ALA A 38 -44.04 -6.89 11.44
N HIS A 39 -44.91 -6.50 12.35
CA HIS A 39 -45.75 -7.44 13.13
C HIS A 39 -46.69 -8.25 12.27
N SER A 40 -47.12 -7.73 11.12
CA SER A 40 -48.01 -8.43 10.19
C SER A 40 -47.31 -9.41 9.27
N HIS A 41 -45.97 -9.39 9.26
CA HIS A 41 -45.20 -10.23 8.35
C HIS A 41 -45.08 -11.67 8.86
N PRO A 42 -45.34 -12.71 8.01
CA PRO A 42 -45.34 -14.12 8.43
C PRO A 42 -44.06 -14.63 9.10
N ARG A 43 -42.93 -13.98 8.78
CA ARG A 43 -41.60 -14.30 9.34
C ARG A 43 -41.26 -13.44 10.56
N PHE A 44 -42.15 -12.57 11.02
CA PHE A 44 -41.90 -11.79 12.24
C PHE A 44 -41.78 -12.73 13.43
N LYS A 45 -40.74 -12.57 14.22
CA LYS A 45 -40.53 -13.30 15.46
C LYS A 45 -40.26 -12.30 16.58
N HIS A 46 -41.11 -12.38 17.60
CA HIS A 46 -41.02 -11.49 18.75
C HIS A 46 -39.95 -11.98 19.75
N TYR A 47 -39.14 -11.05 20.20
CA TYR A 47 -38.13 -11.25 21.25
C TYR A 47 -38.39 -10.26 22.39
N PRO A 48 -39.02 -10.70 23.50
CA PRO A 48 -39.42 -9.81 24.60
C PRO A 48 -38.24 -9.04 25.20
N GLU A 49 -37.05 -9.62 25.14
CA GLU A 49 -35.82 -9.03 25.67
C GLU A 49 -35.36 -7.77 24.89
N VAL A 50 -35.81 -7.65 23.65
CA VAL A 50 -35.44 -6.53 22.78
C VAL A 50 -36.32 -5.33 22.94
N GLN A 51 -37.60 -5.54 23.42
CA GLN A 51 -38.64 -4.53 23.60
C GLN A 51 -38.96 -3.77 22.30
N GLU A 52 -39.08 -4.52 21.19
CA GLU A 52 -39.33 -3.95 19.85
C GLU A 52 -40.82 -3.76 19.52
N GLU A 53 -41.69 -3.98 20.48
CA GLU A 53 -43.16 -3.96 20.27
C GLU A 53 -43.71 -2.61 19.80
N ASN A 54 -42.98 -1.54 20.07
CA ASN A 54 -43.36 -0.18 19.67
C ASN A 54 -42.95 0.19 18.25
N TYR A 55 -42.22 -0.68 17.56
CA TYR A 55 -41.69 -0.38 16.22
C TYR A 55 -42.46 -1.18 15.16
N ASN A 56 -43.15 -0.47 14.28
CA ASN A 56 -43.98 -1.06 13.22
C ASN A 56 -43.21 -1.16 11.88
N ALA A 57 -42.59 -0.07 11.42
CA ALA A 57 -41.84 -0.07 10.18
C ALA A 57 -40.46 -0.70 10.39
N PHE A 58 -40.04 -1.49 9.41
CA PHE A 58 -38.76 -2.20 9.41
C PHE A 58 -38.05 -2.02 8.07
N LEU A 59 -36.78 -1.59 8.08
CA LEU A 59 -35.85 -1.65 6.98
C LEU A 59 -34.62 -2.40 7.44
N GLY A 60 -34.28 -3.49 6.76
CA GLY A 60 -33.09 -4.28 7.02
C GLY A 60 -32.22 -4.40 5.77
N THR A 61 -30.91 -4.24 5.91
CA THR A 61 -29.96 -4.34 4.82
C THR A 61 -28.84 -5.30 5.21
N PRO A 62 -28.45 -6.26 4.35
CA PRO A 62 -27.36 -7.17 4.64
C PRO A 62 -26.01 -6.43 4.55
N ILE A 63 -25.11 -6.75 5.46
CA ILE A 63 -23.71 -6.32 5.45
C ILE A 63 -22.95 -7.45 4.76
N ILE A 64 -22.53 -7.21 3.51
CA ILE A 64 -21.90 -8.25 2.67
C ILE A 64 -20.48 -7.82 2.32
N ASN A 65 -19.52 -8.74 2.50
CA ASN A 65 -18.18 -8.62 1.97
C ASN A 65 -17.79 -9.91 1.26
N GLN A 66 -17.27 -9.81 0.04
CA GLN A 66 -16.80 -10.96 -0.78
C GLN A 66 -17.84 -12.11 -0.87
N ARG A 67 -19.10 -11.78 -1.13
CA ARG A 67 -20.24 -12.73 -1.16
C ARG A 67 -20.55 -13.44 0.17
N ARG A 68 -20.00 -12.97 1.28
CA ARG A 68 -20.30 -13.47 2.60
C ARG A 68 -21.10 -12.45 3.38
N VAL A 69 -22.23 -12.85 3.92
CA VAL A 69 -23.03 -12.01 4.82
C VAL A 69 -22.34 -11.98 6.19
N LEU A 70 -21.83 -10.82 6.56
CA LEU A 70 -21.16 -10.57 7.85
C LEU A 70 -22.17 -10.23 8.94
N GLY A 71 -23.32 -9.65 8.56
CA GLY A 71 -24.35 -9.22 9.48
C GLY A 71 -25.53 -8.58 8.76
N VAL A 72 -26.42 -7.97 9.54
CA VAL A 72 -27.55 -7.20 9.05
C VAL A 72 -27.63 -5.91 9.84
N ILE A 73 -27.77 -4.78 9.17
CA ILE A 73 -28.10 -3.49 9.77
C ILE A 73 -29.61 -3.26 9.64
N THR A 74 -30.28 -2.83 10.71
CA THR A 74 -31.71 -2.61 10.71
C THR A 74 -32.06 -1.21 11.18
N LEU A 75 -33.06 -0.62 10.56
CA LEU A 75 -33.72 0.61 10.98
C LEU A 75 -35.18 0.31 11.28
N GLN A 76 -35.67 0.75 12.43
CA GLN A 76 -37.04 0.55 12.84
C GLN A 76 -37.69 1.87 13.25
N GLN A 77 -38.99 2.01 13.02
CA GLN A 77 -39.73 3.21 13.38
C GLN A 77 -41.11 2.86 13.91
N SER A 78 -41.61 3.64 14.89
CA SER A 78 -42.94 3.42 15.51
C SER A 78 -44.10 3.68 14.55
N GLN A 79 -43.94 4.62 13.63
CA GLN A 79 -44.99 4.90 12.63
C GLN A 79 -45.01 3.81 11.55
N MET A 80 -46.21 3.36 11.18
CA MET A 80 -46.40 2.49 10.01
C MET A 80 -46.17 3.29 8.74
N ARG A 81 -44.99 3.13 8.14
CA ARG A 81 -44.61 3.73 6.85
C ARG A 81 -43.66 2.85 6.08
N ARG A 82 -43.57 3.06 4.80
CA ARG A 82 -42.47 2.54 4.00
C ARG A 82 -41.30 3.54 4.01
N PHE A 83 -40.11 3.06 4.22
CA PHE A 83 -38.90 3.91 4.03
C PHE A 83 -38.77 4.27 2.58
N SER A 84 -38.29 5.49 2.30
CA SER A 84 -38.09 5.98 0.95
C SER A 84 -36.90 5.28 0.27
N GLU A 85 -36.80 5.39 -1.05
CA GLU A 85 -35.66 4.87 -1.82
C GLU A 85 -34.34 5.50 -1.39
N ASP A 86 -34.35 6.79 -1.03
CA ASP A 86 -33.15 7.49 -0.54
C ASP A 86 -32.70 6.94 0.83
N GLU A 87 -33.63 6.66 1.74
CA GLU A 87 -33.32 6.05 3.05
C GLU A 87 -32.79 4.62 2.90
N GLU A 88 -33.34 3.87 1.96
CA GLU A 88 -32.88 2.52 1.63
C GLU A 88 -31.48 2.54 1.01
N ALA A 89 -31.22 3.43 0.01
CA ALA A 89 -29.93 3.61 -0.60
C ALA A 89 -28.85 4.08 0.40
N PHE A 90 -29.24 4.97 1.32
CA PHE A 90 -28.36 5.40 2.40
C PHE A 90 -27.96 4.23 3.31
N LEU A 91 -28.91 3.38 3.71
CA LEU A 91 -28.65 2.24 4.58
C LEU A 91 -27.77 1.19 3.86
N VAL A 92 -27.98 0.98 2.55
CA VAL A 92 -27.13 0.11 1.72
C VAL A 92 -25.70 0.64 1.66
N THR A 93 -25.52 1.93 1.47
CA THR A 93 -24.18 2.58 1.45
C THR A 93 -23.49 2.41 2.80
N LEU A 94 -24.21 2.63 3.90
CA LEU A 94 -23.71 2.45 5.25
C LEU A 94 -23.32 0.99 5.52
N ALA A 95 -24.13 0.02 5.07
CA ALA A 95 -23.84 -1.40 5.18
C ALA A 95 -22.54 -1.79 4.45
N ALA A 96 -22.33 -1.23 3.26
CA ALA A 96 -21.10 -1.46 2.48
C ALA A 96 -19.84 -0.91 3.20
N GLN A 97 -19.93 0.28 3.80
CA GLN A 97 -18.84 0.85 4.60
C GLN A 97 -18.56 0.02 5.85
N LEU A 98 -19.62 -0.41 6.56
CA LEU A 98 -19.48 -1.28 7.73
C LEU A 98 -18.90 -2.64 7.38
N ALA A 99 -19.19 -3.19 6.20
CA ALA A 99 -18.63 -4.46 5.76
C ALA A 99 -17.09 -4.43 5.74
N LEU A 100 -16.52 -3.35 5.24
CA LEU A 100 -15.06 -3.15 5.21
C LEU A 100 -14.50 -3.05 6.65
N GLU A 101 -15.13 -2.23 7.50
CA GLU A 101 -14.67 -2.03 8.88
C GLU A 101 -14.81 -3.30 9.75
N ILE A 102 -15.89 -4.07 9.58
CA ILE A 102 -16.09 -5.34 10.29
C ILE A 102 -15.03 -6.36 9.88
N THR A 103 -14.76 -6.49 8.57
CA THR A 103 -13.72 -7.39 8.07
C THR A 103 -12.35 -7.00 8.63
N ASN A 104 -12.02 -5.72 8.63
CA ASN A 104 -10.80 -5.20 9.22
C ASN A 104 -10.73 -5.46 10.74
N ALA A 105 -11.86 -5.35 11.44
CA ALA A 105 -11.94 -5.60 12.89
C ALA A 105 -11.84 -7.10 13.23
N ASP A 106 -12.42 -7.99 12.42
CA ASP A 106 -12.31 -9.44 12.59
C ASP A 106 -10.86 -9.91 12.39
N ILE A 107 -10.18 -9.39 11.37
CA ILE A 107 -8.74 -9.61 11.17
C ILE A 107 -7.96 -9.10 12.39
N ARG A 108 -8.27 -7.90 12.89
CA ARG A 108 -7.65 -7.33 14.10
C ARG A 108 -7.97 -8.16 15.35
N GLY A 109 -9.20 -8.64 15.50
CA GLY A 109 -9.65 -9.46 16.62
C GLY A 109 -8.94 -10.82 16.65
N ALA A 110 -8.77 -11.48 15.52
CA ALA A 110 -8.00 -12.71 15.40
C ALA A 110 -6.52 -12.48 15.77
N LEU A 111 -5.96 -11.33 15.38
CA LEU A 111 -4.59 -10.92 15.70
C LEU A 111 -4.38 -10.58 17.18
N THR A 112 -5.40 -10.05 17.88
CA THR A 112 -5.32 -9.71 19.32
C THR A 112 -5.57 -10.91 20.24
N LEU A 113 -6.38 -11.88 19.84
CA LEU A 113 -6.64 -13.10 20.61
C LEU A 113 -5.42 -14.06 20.63
N SER A 114 -4.56 -14.02 19.59
CA SER A 114 -3.29 -14.75 19.58
C SER A 114 -2.21 -14.17 20.50
N ASN A 115 -2.39 -12.94 20.98
CA ASN A 115 -1.41 -12.24 21.84
C ASN A 115 -1.52 -12.58 23.35
N SER A 116 -2.43 -13.44 23.79
CA SER A 116 -2.68 -13.64 25.24
C SER A 116 -1.99 -14.82 25.89
N ASN A 117 -1.28 -15.67 25.18
CA ASN A 117 -0.48 -16.74 25.81
C ASN A 117 0.68 -17.17 24.91
N ASP A 118 1.83 -16.58 25.01
CA ASP A 118 3.14 -17.25 25.17
C ASP A 118 4.31 -16.28 25.01
N ASN A 119 5.25 -16.38 25.91
CA ASN A 119 6.46 -15.57 26.05
C ASN A 119 7.61 -16.08 25.14
N THR A 120 7.33 -16.43 23.87
CA THR A 120 8.34 -16.86 22.91
C THR A 120 8.12 -16.22 21.55
N ALA A 121 9.08 -15.38 21.12
CA ALA A 121 9.16 -14.67 19.84
C ALA A 121 7.97 -13.72 19.56
N ARG A 122 8.00 -12.53 20.13
CA ARG A 122 7.01 -11.47 19.89
C ARG A 122 6.81 -11.24 18.40
N GLN A 123 5.69 -11.70 17.87
CA GLN A 123 5.14 -11.27 16.60
C GLN A 123 5.04 -9.76 16.62
N LYS A 124 5.69 -9.08 15.69
CA LYS A 124 5.72 -7.63 15.65
C LYS A 124 4.77 -7.14 14.57
N ASN A 125 3.66 -6.54 14.99
CA ASN A 125 2.75 -5.87 14.08
C ASN A 125 3.24 -4.43 13.87
N VAL A 126 3.43 -4.06 12.63
CA VAL A 126 3.83 -2.72 12.19
C VAL A 126 2.67 -2.10 11.46
N ARG A 127 2.39 -0.83 11.70
CA ARG A 127 1.36 -0.06 10.99
C ARG A 127 1.96 1.04 10.17
N GLY A 128 1.45 1.20 8.98
CA GLY A 128 1.72 2.30 8.07
C GLY A 128 0.43 2.81 7.43
N ILE A 129 0.58 3.51 6.32
CA ILE A 129 -0.49 4.05 5.49
C ILE A 129 -0.61 3.14 4.26
N ALA A 130 -1.84 2.78 3.88
CA ALA A 130 -2.11 2.05 2.65
C ALA A 130 -1.60 2.85 1.43
N GLY A 131 -0.62 2.31 0.72
CA GLY A 131 -0.01 2.96 -0.44
C GLY A 131 -0.50 2.39 -1.77
N SER A 132 -0.60 1.07 -1.86
CA SER A 132 -1.15 0.33 -2.99
C SER A 132 -1.94 -0.87 -2.47
N PRO A 133 -3.17 -1.11 -2.95
CA PRO A 133 -4.01 -2.21 -2.48
C PRO A 133 -3.45 -3.58 -2.84
N GLY A 134 -3.88 -4.61 -2.13
CA GLY A 134 -3.55 -6.01 -2.33
C GLY A 134 -2.87 -6.64 -1.12
N LEU A 135 -2.75 -7.97 -1.17
CA LEU A 135 -2.13 -8.80 -0.14
C LEU A 135 -0.83 -9.40 -0.65
N ALA A 136 0.20 -9.44 0.19
CA ALA A 136 1.47 -10.04 -0.19
C ALA A 136 2.13 -10.83 0.93
N ILE A 137 2.81 -11.91 0.53
CA ILE A 137 3.70 -12.70 1.38
C ILE A 137 5.07 -12.73 0.73
N GLY A 138 6.10 -12.49 1.52
CA GLY A 138 7.46 -12.58 1.02
C GLY A 138 8.49 -12.36 2.11
N LYS A 139 9.75 -12.53 1.71
CA LYS A 139 10.90 -12.25 2.56
C LYS A 139 11.28 -10.78 2.44
N GLY A 140 11.48 -10.10 3.56
CA GLY A 140 11.94 -8.72 3.58
C GLY A 140 13.34 -8.60 3.00
N VAL A 141 13.52 -7.75 1.99
CA VAL A 141 14.83 -7.47 1.37
C VAL A 141 15.06 -5.98 1.40
N SER A 142 16.14 -5.56 2.05
CA SER A 142 16.60 -4.18 2.03
C SER A 142 17.65 -3.99 0.94
N PRO A 143 17.58 -2.91 0.13
CA PRO A 143 18.65 -2.56 -0.77
C PRO A 143 19.94 -2.40 0.02
N ASP A 144 21.05 -2.92 -0.52
CA ASP A 144 22.35 -2.75 0.13
C ASP A 144 22.79 -1.28 0.02
N LYS A 145 22.52 -0.51 1.08
CA LYS A 145 22.96 0.88 1.22
C LYS A 145 24.31 0.99 1.95
N SER A 146 25.21 0.04 1.70
CA SER A 146 26.58 0.11 2.24
C SER A 146 27.31 1.40 1.84
N ILE A 147 26.86 2.03 0.77
CA ILE A 147 27.41 3.28 0.23
C ILE A 147 26.26 4.28 0.09
N ASN A 148 26.28 5.34 0.89
CA ASN A 148 25.40 6.49 0.72
C ASN A 148 26.14 7.80 1.00
N LEU A 149 25.72 8.87 0.35
CA LEU A 149 26.29 10.21 0.52
C LEU A 149 26.20 10.72 1.95
N LYS A 150 25.13 10.39 2.67
CA LYS A 150 24.88 10.87 4.04
C LYS A 150 26.00 10.45 4.99
N ASN A 151 26.52 9.23 4.84
CA ASN A 151 27.58 8.68 5.69
C ASN A 151 28.98 8.91 5.12
N TRP A 152 29.11 9.55 3.94
CA TRP A 152 30.41 9.80 3.33
C TRP A 152 31.23 10.81 4.13
N VAL A 153 32.49 10.45 4.43
CA VAL A 153 33.45 11.36 5.07
C VAL A 153 34.07 12.25 4.04
N VAL A 154 33.95 13.55 4.22
CA VAL A 154 34.43 14.56 3.28
C VAL A 154 35.99 14.56 3.20
N LYS A 155 36.55 14.52 1.97
CA LYS A 155 37.98 14.44 1.71
C LYS A 155 38.41 15.49 0.67
N ARG A 156 39.68 15.88 0.73
CA ARG A 156 40.29 16.72 -0.27
C ARG A 156 41.14 15.91 -1.24
N THR A 157 41.32 16.46 -2.43
CA THR A 157 42.16 15.87 -3.48
C THR A 157 43.31 16.79 -3.85
N GLN A 158 44.44 16.19 -4.32
CA GLN A 158 45.54 16.89 -4.92
C GLN A 158 45.49 16.88 -6.45
N SER A 159 44.56 16.09 -7.04
CA SER A 159 44.41 15.92 -8.49
C SER A 159 42.97 16.25 -8.93
N PRO A 160 42.57 17.51 -9.00
CA PRO A 160 41.19 17.89 -9.38
C PRO A 160 40.77 17.38 -10.76
N GLN A 161 41.72 17.32 -11.72
CA GLN A 161 41.39 16.87 -13.08
C GLN A 161 40.98 15.38 -13.11
N ASP A 162 41.69 14.53 -12.39
CA ASP A 162 41.38 13.11 -12.31
C ASP A 162 40.01 12.91 -11.63
N GLN A 163 39.70 13.72 -10.62
CA GLN A 163 38.40 13.67 -9.92
C GLN A 163 37.24 14.14 -10.81
N ILE A 164 37.47 15.12 -11.69
CA ILE A 164 36.47 15.55 -12.68
C ILE A 164 36.21 14.42 -13.68
N GLN A 165 37.25 13.74 -14.17
CA GLN A 165 37.06 12.59 -15.08
C GLN A 165 36.34 11.45 -14.41
N LEU A 166 36.67 11.13 -13.16
CA LEU A 166 36.04 10.11 -12.36
C LEU A 166 34.56 10.43 -12.13
N TYR A 167 34.22 11.67 -11.79
CA TYR A 167 32.85 12.15 -11.65
C TYR A 167 32.06 11.99 -12.96
N ARG A 168 32.60 12.50 -14.08
CA ARG A 168 31.95 12.43 -15.40
C ARG A 168 31.65 10.98 -15.81
N LYS A 169 32.63 10.08 -15.57
CA LYS A 169 32.45 8.66 -15.86
C LYS A 169 31.34 8.03 -14.98
N GLY A 170 31.32 8.36 -13.69
CA GLY A 170 30.23 7.93 -12.78
C GLY A 170 28.86 8.41 -13.24
N VAL A 171 28.75 9.66 -13.71
CA VAL A 171 27.49 10.22 -14.26
C VAL A 171 27.09 9.51 -15.55
N GLU A 172 28.04 9.24 -16.47
CA GLU A 172 27.77 8.55 -17.74
C GLU A 172 27.25 7.13 -17.51
N VAL A 173 27.87 6.37 -16.60
CA VAL A 173 27.41 5.03 -16.22
C VAL A 173 26.03 5.09 -15.57
N THR A 174 25.80 6.05 -14.68
CA THR A 174 24.50 6.25 -14.04
C THR A 174 23.42 6.58 -15.07
N ARG A 175 23.72 7.42 -16.06
CA ARG A 175 22.80 7.76 -17.17
C ARG A 175 22.41 6.51 -17.94
N GLY A 176 23.37 5.66 -18.29
CA GLY A 176 23.09 4.39 -18.98
C GLY A 176 22.19 3.45 -18.16
N HIS A 177 22.37 3.40 -16.83
CA HIS A 177 21.51 2.63 -15.95
C HIS A 177 20.08 3.19 -15.90
N VAL A 178 19.91 4.51 -15.78
CA VAL A 178 18.60 5.18 -15.79
C VAL A 178 17.86 4.95 -17.10
N ASP A 179 18.56 5.03 -18.25
CA ASP A 179 18.01 4.70 -19.57
C ASP A 179 17.52 3.26 -19.67
N ALA A 180 18.29 2.32 -19.13
CA ALA A 180 17.93 0.91 -19.13
C ALA A 180 16.70 0.64 -18.22
N LEU A 181 16.60 1.33 -17.09
CA LEU A 181 15.46 1.22 -16.17
C LEU A 181 14.20 1.82 -16.80
N SER A 182 14.29 3.01 -17.40
CA SER A 182 13.18 3.65 -18.10
C SER A 182 12.61 2.72 -19.18
N LYS A 183 13.46 2.12 -20.01
CA LYS A 183 13.03 1.18 -21.07
C LYS A 183 12.37 -0.10 -20.54
N ARG A 184 12.77 -0.58 -19.36
CA ARG A 184 12.12 -1.76 -18.74
C ARG A 184 10.69 -1.50 -18.28
N LEU A 185 10.41 -0.25 -18.00
CA LEU A 185 9.14 0.21 -17.44
C LEU A 185 8.16 0.73 -18.50
N ASP A 186 8.55 0.89 -19.76
CA ASP A 186 7.82 1.64 -20.82
C ASP A 186 6.42 1.10 -21.17
N ASP A 187 6.12 -0.16 -20.86
CA ASP A 187 4.82 -0.78 -21.13
C ASP A 187 3.88 -0.61 -19.91
N GLY A 188 2.98 0.38 -19.96
CA GLY A 188 1.86 0.50 -19.04
C GLY A 188 2.05 1.43 -17.83
N ILE A 189 3.08 2.30 -17.84
CA ILE A 189 3.34 3.22 -16.72
C ILE A 189 2.62 4.56 -16.92
N PRO A 190 2.04 5.13 -15.84
CA PRO A 190 1.49 6.48 -15.85
C PRO A 190 2.53 7.53 -16.25
N ASP A 191 2.08 8.59 -16.96
CA ASP A 191 2.96 9.65 -17.44
C ASP A 191 3.67 10.40 -16.30
N ASP A 192 3.06 10.46 -15.12
CA ASP A 192 3.67 11.03 -13.92
C ASP A 192 4.96 10.30 -13.52
N VAL A 193 4.99 8.98 -13.67
CA VAL A 193 6.20 8.18 -13.37
C VAL A 193 7.24 8.34 -14.47
N LYS A 194 6.83 8.43 -15.74
CA LYS A 194 7.77 8.73 -16.86
C LYS A 194 8.46 10.07 -16.66
N SER A 195 7.75 11.05 -16.12
CA SER A 195 8.31 12.37 -15.82
C SER A 195 9.46 12.34 -14.82
N ILE A 196 9.50 11.36 -13.91
CA ILE A 196 10.60 11.19 -12.94
C ILE A 196 11.89 10.81 -13.64
N PHE A 197 11.83 9.89 -14.60
CA PHE A 197 13.01 9.50 -15.38
C PHE A 197 13.50 10.64 -16.26
N GLN A 198 12.59 11.44 -16.83
CA GLN A 198 12.98 12.68 -17.56
C GLN A 198 13.68 13.68 -16.64
N LEU A 199 13.21 13.83 -15.40
CA LEU A 199 13.86 14.67 -14.41
C LEU A 199 15.29 14.18 -14.10
N TYR A 200 15.47 12.87 -13.93
CA TYR A 200 16.80 12.28 -13.70
C TYR A 200 17.75 12.58 -14.85
N HIS A 201 17.30 12.49 -16.11
CA HIS A 201 18.09 12.89 -17.27
C HIS A 201 18.49 14.36 -17.20
N HIS A 202 17.55 15.23 -16.85
CA HIS A 202 17.81 16.66 -16.72
C HIS A 202 18.80 16.97 -15.59
N GLN A 203 18.73 16.28 -14.48
CA GLN A 203 19.67 16.44 -13.36
C GLN A 203 21.07 15.90 -13.67
N LEU A 204 21.17 14.88 -14.51
CA LEU A 204 22.44 14.32 -15.00
C LEU A 204 23.11 15.20 -16.08
N ASP A 205 22.41 16.26 -16.56
CA ASP A 205 23.01 17.17 -17.52
C ASP A 205 24.09 18.05 -16.88
N ALA A 206 25.19 18.23 -17.63
CA ALA A 206 26.36 18.96 -17.18
C ALA A 206 26.06 20.42 -16.77
N ASN A 207 24.98 21.01 -17.30
CA ASN A 207 24.58 22.40 -17.03
C ASN A 207 23.76 22.58 -15.74
N SER A 208 23.35 21.49 -15.11
CA SER A 208 22.61 21.49 -13.84
C SER A 208 23.56 21.24 -12.65
N LEU A 209 23.30 20.18 -11.90
CA LEU A 209 24.07 19.74 -10.74
C LEU A 209 25.55 19.53 -11.04
N GLY A 210 25.87 19.06 -12.26
CA GLY A 210 27.23 18.73 -12.70
C GLY A 210 28.19 19.92 -12.64
N ARG A 211 27.75 21.11 -13.01
CA ARG A 211 28.64 22.31 -13.01
C ARG A 211 29.03 22.69 -11.58
N GLU A 212 28.11 22.66 -10.63
CA GLU A 212 28.41 22.98 -9.23
C GLU A 212 29.34 21.92 -8.60
N VAL A 213 29.15 20.63 -8.92
CA VAL A 213 30.04 19.56 -8.46
C VAL A 213 31.44 19.75 -9.01
N GLU A 214 31.61 20.01 -10.30
CA GLU A 214 32.94 20.26 -10.89
C GLU A 214 33.62 21.52 -10.31
N GLU A 215 32.85 22.55 -9.97
CA GLU A 215 33.39 23.74 -9.33
C GLU A 215 33.92 23.42 -7.93
N LYS A 216 33.22 22.61 -7.16
CA LYS A 216 33.69 22.11 -5.85
C LYS A 216 34.98 21.28 -6.00
N ILE A 217 35.05 20.43 -7.04
CA ILE A 217 36.27 19.64 -7.32
C ILE A 217 37.43 20.59 -7.62
N ARG A 218 37.23 21.64 -8.43
CA ARG A 218 38.29 22.65 -8.71
C ARG A 218 38.73 23.39 -7.46
N GLN A 219 37.88 23.51 -6.43
CA GLN A 219 38.22 24.07 -5.12
C GLN A 219 39.05 23.08 -4.24
N GLY A 220 39.38 21.90 -4.75
CA GLY A 220 40.23 20.91 -4.10
C GLY A 220 39.51 19.84 -3.28
N TRP A 221 38.19 19.62 -3.51
CA TRP A 221 37.46 18.51 -2.93
C TRP A 221 37.45 17.28 -3.87
N ASP A 222 37.42 16.06 -3.32
CA ASP A 222 37.28 14.87 -4.16
C ASP A 222 35.87 14.80 -4.79
N ALA A 223 35.69 13.94 -5.78
CA ALA A 223 34.43 13.81 -6.53
C ALA A 223 33.25 13.48 -5.63
N ALA A 224 33.42 12.53 -4.73
CA ALA A 224 32.35 12.07 -3.81
C ALA A 224 31.96 13.16 -2.80
N SER A 225 32.94 13.87 -2.23
CA SER A 225 32.70 14.97 -1.29
C SER A 225 32.04 16.17 -1.97
N SER A 226 32.47 16.49 -3.20
CA SER A 226 31.85 17.55 -4.00
C SER A 226 30.39 17.25 -4.32
N LEU A 227 30.12 16.02 -4.73
CA LEU A 227 28.76 15.53 -4.96
C LEU A 227 27.91 15.66 -3.69
N LYS A 228 28.41 15.18 -2.55
CA LYS A 228 27.72 15.30 -1.25
C LYS A 228 27.34 16.74 -0.93
N MET A 229 28.28 17.66 -0.97
CA MET A 229 28.05 19.06 -0.61
C MET A 229 26.97 19.72 -1.48
N VAL A 230 26.99 19.45 -2.78
CA VAL A 230 26.03 20.02 -3.72
C VAL A 230 24.65 19.41 -3.48
N VAL A 231 24.56 18.08 -3.36
CA VAL A 231 23.29 17.37 -3.14
C VAL A 231 22.64 17.76 -1.83
N GLU A 232 23.41 17.85 -0.73
CA GLU A 232 22.88 18.30 0.57
C GLU A 232 22.31 19.71 0.49
N SER A 233 22.94 20.60 -0.28
CA SER A 233 22.43 21.97 -0.50
C SER A 233 21.11 21.96 -1.30
N TYR A 234 21.00 21.15 -2.36
CA TYR A 234 19.77 21.04 -3.14
C TYR A 234 18.66 20.37 -2.34
N ALA A 235 18.95 19.26 -1.67
CA ALA A 235 17.96 18.56 -0.83
C ALA A 235 17.40 19.47 0.27
N ALA A 236 18.27 20.25 0.95
CA ALA A 236 17.83 21.21 1.96
C ALA A 236 16.93 22.31 1.38
N ARG A 237 17.22 22.80 0.17
CA ARG A 237 16.37 23.80 -0.52
C ARG A 237 14.99 23.23 -0.85
N PHE A 238 14.91 22.01 -1.37
CA PHE A 238 13.63 21.35 -1.68
C PHE A 238 12.83 21.03 -0.43
N GLN A 239 13.49 20.56 0.64
CA GLN A 239 12.82 20.28 1.91
C GLN A 239 12.28 21.53 2.61
N ALA A 240 12.87 22.69 2.35
CA ALA A 240 12.42 23.97 2.89
C ALA A 240 11.24 24.61 2.11
N MET A 241 10.82 24.02 1.01
CA MET A 241 9.64 24.49 0.26
C MET A 241 8.35 24.04 0.95
N ASP A 242 7.30 24.87 0.88
CA ASP A 242 6.00 24.54 1.46
C ASP A 242 5.19 23.53 0.63
N ASP A 243 5.62 23.24 -0.60
CA ASP A 243 4.97 22.31 -1.51
C ASP A 243 5.43 20.86 -1.24
N PRO A 244 4.54 19.95 -0.79
CA PRO A 244 4.86 18.55 -0.55
C PRO A 244 5.45 17.82 -1.76
N TYR A 245 4.99 18.17 -2.97
CA TYR A 245 5.53 17.61 -4.21
C TYR A 245 6.99 17.97 -4.41
N MET A 246 7.39 19.22 -4.11
CA MET A 246 8.78 19.64 -4.18
C MET A 246 9.63 19.01 -3.07
N GLN A 247 9.08 18.80 -1.89
CA GLN A 247 9.78 18.09 -0.79
C GLN A 247 10.13 16.63 -1.18
N GLU A 248 9.23 15.94 -1.89
CA GLU A 248 9.49 14.59 -2.39
C GLU A 248 10.62 14.55 -3.43
N ARG A 249 10.83 15.62 -4.18
CA ARG A 249 11.96 15.74 -5.13
C ARG A 249 13.34 15.70 -4.44
N ALA A 250 13.42 16.07 -3.16
CA ALA A 250 14.65 15.90 -2.40
C ALA A 250 15.09 14.43 -2.31
N ILE A 251 14.13 13.50 -2.22
CA ILE A 251 14.38 12.06 -2.15
C ILE A 251 14.97 11.56 -3.48
N ASP A 252 14.39 12.00 -4.59
CA ASP A 252 14.83 11.61 -5.93
C ASP A 252 16.26 12.06 -6.21
N ILE A 253 16.62 13.29 -5.81
CA ILE A 253 17.99 13.83 -5.97
C ILE A 253 18.99 13.02 -5.14
N VAL A 254 18.65 12.67 -3.90
CA VAL A 254 19.51 11.88 -3.03
C VAL A 254 19.72 10.48 -3.60
N ASP A 255 18.66 9.81 -4.05
CA ASP A 255 18.73 8.47 -4.64
C ASP A 255 19.61 8.46 -5.91
N LEU A 256 19.40 9.42 -6.83
CA LEU A 256 20.23 9.56 -8.03
C LEU A 256 21.68 9.76 -7.67
N SER A 257 21.95 10.56 -6.65
CA SER A 257 23.29 10.90 -6.23
C SER A 257 24.02 9.76 -5.51
N ASP A 258 23.29 8.94 -4.74
CA ASP A 258 23.83 7.70 -4.17
C ASP A 258 24.24 6.71 -5.28
N ARG A 259 23.52 6.66 -6.40
CA ARG A 259 23.87 5.87 -7.60
C ARG A 259 25.13 6.40 -8.28
N ILE A 260 25.25 7.73 -8.44
CA ILE A 260 26.46 8.36 -8.98
C ILE A 260 27.65 8.04 -8.06
N LEU A 261 27.48 8.15 -6.74
CA LEU A 261 28.52 7.82 -5.77
C LEU A 261 28.98 6.36 -5.90
N ALA A 262 28.05 5.42 -5.97
CA ALA A 262 28.34 4.00 -6.13
C ALA A 262 29.19 3.74 -7.40
N ASN A 263 28.83 4.39 -8.52
CA ASN A 263 29.56 4.27 -9.77
C ASN A 263 30.93 4.96 -9.72
N ILE A 264 31.04 6.12 -9.05
CA ILE A 264 32.36 6.78 -8.80
C ILE A 264 33.29 5.83 -8.03
N LEU A 265 32.76 5.18 -6.98
CA LEU A 265 33.58 4.30 -6.15
C LEU A 265 33.91 2.97 -6.85
N TYR A 266 33.01 2.47 -7.68
CA TYR A 266 33.32 1.33 -8.56
C TYR A 266 34.45 1.63 -9.52
N GLU A 267 34.38 2.75 -10.21
CA GLU A 267 35.42 3.19 -11.13
C GLU A 267 36.79 3.43 -10.44
N ALA A 268 36.75 3.96 -9.22
CA ALA A 268 37.97 4.21 -8.43
C ALA A 268 38.64 2.94 -7.89
N ASN A 269 37.84 1.95 -7.48
CA ASN A 269 38.32 0.79 -6.70
C ASN A 269 38.20 -0.55 -7.43
N GLY A 270 37.51 -0.62 -8.58
CA GLY A 270 37.30 -1.85 -9.35
C GLY A 270 36.42 -2.90 -8.67
N LYS A 271 35.78 -2.55 -7.56
CA LYS A 271 34.87 -3.46 -6.82
C LYS A 271 33.43 -3.13 -7.14
N LYS A 272 32.75 -4.02 -7.85
CA LYS A 272 31.26 -3.95 -7.97
C LYS A 272 30.67 -3.96 -6.57
N VAL A 273 29.75 -3.02 -6.31
CA VAL A 273 28.82 -3.16 -5.20
C VAL A 273 28.04 -4.43 -5.49
N THR A 274 28.10 -5.40 -4.61
CA THR A 274 27.41 -6.68 -4.78
C THR A 274 25.90 -6.41 -4.76
N GLU A 275 25.29 -6.38 -5.94
CA GLU A 275 23.83 -6.40 -6.03
C GLU A 275 23.36 -7.71 -5.41
N LYS A 276 22.55 -7.62 -4.35
CA LYS A 276 21.87 -8.81 -3.80
C LYS A 276 21.03 -9.42 -4.91
N THR A 277 21.41 -10.61 -5.38
CA THR A 277 20.62 -11.34 -6.37
C THR A 277 19.30 -11.78 -5.73
N ILE A 278 18.20 -11.15 -6.14
CA ILE A 278 16.86 -11.47 -5.66
C ILE A 278 16.37 -12.70 -6.41
N THR A 279 16.41 -13.85 -5.76
CA THR A 279 16.03 -15.15 -6.34
C THR A 279 14.62 -15.58 -5.94
N GLU A 280 14.11 -15.10 -4.81
CA GLU A 280 12.82 -15.50 -4.21
C GLU A 280 11.80 -14.37 -4.27
N ALA A 281 10.54 -14.72 -3.98
CA ALA A 281 9.45 -13.76 -3.78
C ALA A 281 9.80 -12.84 -2.59
N SER A 282 9.96 -11.55 -2.85
CA SER A 282 10.53 -10.62 -1.89
C SER A 282 9.63 -9.40 -1.68
N ILE A 283 9.67 -8.87 -0.47
CA ILE A 283 9.08 -7.59 -0.10
C ILE A 283 10.23 -6.59 0.04
N LEU A 284 10.19 -5.54 -0.78
CA LEU A 284 11.18 -4.46 -0.71
C LEU A 284 10.94 -3.64 0.57
N VAL A 285 11.99 -3.47 1.36
CA VAL A 285 11.94 -2.69 2.60
C VAL A 285 13.03 -1.62 2.55
N ALA A 286 12.63 -0.35 2.65
CA ALA A 286 13.59 0.76 2.69
C ALA A 286 13.11 1.89 3.60
N ASP A 287 14.04 2.76 4.04
CA ASP A 287 13.66 3.99 4.75
C ASP A 287 12.77 4.87 3.89
N GLU A 288 13.16 5.04 2.64
CA GLU A 288 12.38 5.71 1.59
C GLU A 288 12.55 4.91 0.30
N VAL A 289 11.43 4.56 -0.33
CA VAL A 289 11.42 3.84 -1.60
C VAL A 289 11.32 4.83 -2.74
N SER A 290 12.24 4.74 -3.70
CA SER A 290 12.21 5.54 -4.93
C SER A 290 11.70 4.72 -6.11
N ALA A 291 11.21 5.40 -7.16
CA ALA A 291 10.74 4.74 -8.37
C ALA A 291 11.84 3.90 -9.06
N PRO A 292 13.10 4.34 -9.17
CA PRO A 292 14.17 3.50 -9.71
C PRO A 292 14.47 2.24 -8.89
N MET A 293 14.34 2.29 -7.55
CA MET A 293 14.47 1.09 -6.72
C MET A 293 13.48 0.01 -7.13
N LEU A 294 12.22 0.39 -7.42
CA LEU A 294 11.20 -0.55 -7.88
C LEU A 294 11.52 -1.13 -9.26
N ALA A 295 12.04 -0.29 -10.16
CA ALA A 295 12.41 -0.68 -11.50
C ALA A 295 13.61 -1.68 -11.54
N GLU A 296 14.45 -1.70 -10.52
CA GLU A 296 15.57 -2.63 -10.39
C GLU A 296 15.16 -4.06 -10.07
N PHE A 297 13.98 -4.23 -9.43
CA PHE A 297 13.50 -5.56 -9.08
C PHE A 297 13.12 -6.37 -10.32
N PRO A 298 13.50 -7.66 -10.37
CA PRO A 298 13.04 -8.55 -11.43
C PRO A 298 11.51 -8.66 -11.44
N ARG A 299 10.90 -8.54 -12.64
CA ARG A 299 9.45 -8.70 -12.80
C ARG A 299 8.97 -10.02 -12.15
N GLY A 300 7.89 -9.97 -11.39
CA GLY A 300 7.29 -11.12 -10.71
C GLY A 300 7.97 -11.55 -9.39
N LYS A 301 9.15 -11.02 -9.04
CA LYS A 301 9.81 -11.29 -7.77
C LYS A 301 9.46 -10.28 -6.68
N LEU A 302 9.13 -9.05 -7.04
CA LEU A 302 8.63 -8.04 -6.13
C LEU A 302 7.17 -8.36 -5.80
N LYS A 303 6.92 -8.77 -4.55
CA LYS A 303 5.58 -9.13 -4.08
C LYS A 303 4.93 -8.03 -3.25
N GLY A 304 5.72 -7.16 -2.64
CA GLY A 304 5.22 -6.06 -1.83
C GLY A 304 6.28 -5.02 -1.54
N ILE A 305 5.85 -3.88 -1.03
CA ILE A 305 6.70 -2.72 -0.74
C ILE A 305 6.39 -2.21 0.66
N ILE A 306 7.44 -1.97 1.44
CA ILE A 306 7.37 -1.30 2.74
C ILE A 306 8.32 -0.11 2.73
N SER A 307 7.77 1.08 2.86
CA SER A 307 8.53 2.31 3.03
C SER A 307 8.34 2.86 4.44
N ILE A 308 9.42 3.04 5.18
CA ILE A 308 9.37 3.56 6.56
C ILE A 308 8.90 5.01 6.55
N ARG A 309 9.33 5.78 5.57
CA ARG A 309 8.88 7.15 5.31
C ARG A 309 8.14 7.22 3.99
N GLY A 310 7.49 8.35 3.74
CA GLY A 310 6.72 8.59 2.53
C GLY A 310 5.22 8.56 2.76
N SER A 311 4.49 9.00 1.75
CA SER A 311 3.04 9.15 1.73
C SER A 311 2.39 8.18 0.74
N ASN A 312 1.07 8.05 0.81
CA ASN A 312 0.28 7.31 -0.17
C ASN A 312 0.23 8.01 -1.56
N ASN A 313 0.65 9.25 -1.64
CA ASN A 313 0.74 10.04 -2.88
C ASN A 313 2.17 10.10 -3.44
N SER A 314 3.15 9.44 -2.79
CA SER A 314 4.53 9.42 -3.28
C SER A 314 4.64 8.72 -4.64
N HIS A 315 5.67 9.08 -5.41
CA HIS A 315 5.95 8.47 -6.71
C HIS A 315 6.10 6.94 -6.62
N ALA A 316 6.67 6.44 -5.52
CA ALA A 316 6.77 5.01 -5.26
C ALA A 316 5.39 4.35 -5.07
N ALA A 317 4.46 5.01 -4.37
CA ALA A 317 3.10 4.50 -4.18
C ALA A 317 2.31 4.53 -5.50
N ILE A 318 2.47 5.57 -6.31
CA ILE A 318 1.84 5.67 -7.65
C ILE A 318 2.36 4.55 -8.56
N LEU A 319 3.67 4.34 -8.60
CA LEU A 319 4.27 3.26 -9.39
C LEU A 319 3.86 1.88 -8.88
N ALA A 320 3.81 1.67 -7.57
CA ALA A 320 3.36 0.42 -6.97
C ALA A 320 1.94 0.06 -7.42
N ARG A 321 1.02 1.03 -7.42
CA ARG A 321 -0.36 0.86 -7.93
C ARG A 321 -0.38 0.52 -9.41
N ALA A 322 0.40 1.22 -10.23
CA ALA A 322 0.50 0.94 -11.67
C ALA A 322 1.09 -0.45 -11.96
N MET A 323 1.97 -0.95 -11.09
CA MET A 323 2.55 -2.29 -11.19
C MET A 323 1.67 -3.39 -10.57
N GLY A 324 0.56 -3.04 -9.91
CA GLY A 324 -0.27 -3.98 -9.15
C GLY A 324 0.46 -4.62 -7.96
N VAL A 325 1.45 -3.91 -7.37
CA VAL A 325 2.23 -4.42 -6.24
C VAL A 325 1.72 -3.79 -4.95
N PRO A 326 1.28 -4.59 -3.96
CA PRO A 326 0.84 -4.08 -2.66
C PRO A 326 1.91 -3.25 -1.95
N ALA A 327 1.52 -2.12 -1.34
CA ALA A 327 2.47 -1.23 -0.69
C ALA A 327 1.93 -0.63 0.61
N VAL A 328 2.80 -0.57 1.62
CA VAL A 328 2.57 0.11 2.89
C VAL A 328 3.64 1.18 3.08
N MET A 329 3.20 2.42 3.31
CA MET A 329 4.05 3.59 3.42
C MET A 329 3.99 4.17 4.84
N GLY A 330 5.00 4.96 5.23
CA GLY A 330 4.99 5.68 6.51
C GLY A 330 4.94 4.77 7.74
N CYS A 331 5.63 3.64 7.72
CA CYS A 331 5.62 2.67 8.81
C CYS A 331 6.28 3.23 10.07
N GLN A 332 5.56 3.20 11.19
CA GLN A 332 6.05 3.75 12.46
C GLN A 332 6.78 2.69 13.30
N ASN A 333 7.75 3.15 14.10
CA ASN A 333 8.47 2.33 15.10
C ASN A 333 9.17 1.08 14.53
N VAL A 334 9.61 1.14 13.28
CA VAL A 334 10.34 0.06 12.61
C VAL A 334 11.52 0.62 11.81
N THR A 335 12.54 -0.20 11.64
CA THR A 335 13.68 0.10 10.76
C THR A 335 13.81 -1.00 9.72
N PRO A 336 14.39 -0.74 8.53
CA PRO A 336 14.58 -1.76 7.50
C PRO A 336 15.33 -3.00 8.02
N ALA A 337 16.33 -2.80 8.88
CA ALA A 337 17.12 -3.89 9.47
C ALA A 337 16.30 -4.87 10.33
N LEU A 338 15.19 -4.43 10.91
CA LEU A 338 14.30 -5.31 11.69
C LEU A 338 13.43 -6.20 10.81
N LEU A 339 13.22 -5.81 9.56
CA LEU A 339 12.40 -6.50 8.57
C LEU A 339 13.23 -7.35 7.61
N GLU A 340 14.53 -7.07 7.54
CA GLU A 340 15.44 -7.79 6.65
C GLU A 340 15.52 -9.28 7.00
N ASP A 341 15.47 -10.12 5.97
CA ASP A 341 15.49 -11.58 6.05
C ASP A 341 14.31 -12.22 6.85
N LYS A 342 13.32 -11.42 7.24
CA LYS A 342 12.11 -11.93 7.92
C LYS A 342 11.02 -12.28 6.93
N GLU A 343 10.23 -13.28 7.26
CA GLU A 343 8.98 -13.53 6.57
C GLU A 343 7.95 -12.47 6.98
N ILE A 344 7.29 -11.88 6.00
CA ILE A 344 6.39 -10.73 6.18
C ILE A 344 5.09 -11.01 5.47
N LEU A 345 3.97 -10.74 6.13
CA LEU A 345 2.67 -10.56 5.52
C LEU A 345 2.40 -9.05 5.41
N LEU A 346 1.97 -8.62 4.26
CA LEU A 346 1.68 -7.21 3.97
C LEU A 346 0.25 -7.08 3.47
N ASP A 347 -0.52 -6.24 4.15
CA ASP A 347 -1.86 -5.83 3.75
C ASP A 347 -1.83 -4.37 3.27
N GLY A 348 -1.85 -4.19 1.97
CA GLY A 348 -1.87 -2.88 1.31
C GLY A 348 -3.23 -2.19 1.35
N TYR A 349 -4.30 -2.86 1.77
CA TYR A 349 -5.62 -2.27 1.98
C TYR A 349 -5.71 -1.55 3.33
N SER A 350 -5.23 -2.19 4.40
CA SER A 350 -5.29 -1.67 5.76
C SER A 350 -4.03 -0.91 6.20
N GLY A 351 -2.90 -1.12 5.50
CA GLY A 351 -1.60 -0.63 5.91
C GLY A 351 -0.97 -1.44 7.05
N GLU A 352 -1.39 -2.69 7.25
CA GLU A 352 -0.82 -3.58 8.26
C GLU A 352 0.31 -4.44 7.71
N VAL A 353 1.34 -4.63 8.53
CA VAL A 353 2.50 -5.47 8.23
C VAL A 353 2.75 -6.40 9.41
N ILE A 354 2.74 -7.69 9.18
CA ILE A 354 2.98 -8.72 10.21
C ILE A 354 4.33 -9.36 9.95
N VAL A 355 5.21 -9.27 10.93
CA VAL A 355 6.59 -9.79 10.85
C VAL A 355 6.68 -11.12 11.58
N SER A 356 7.24 -12.11 10.91
CA SER A 356 7.37 -13.49 11.43
C SER A 356 6.02 -14.07 11.88
N PRO A 357 5.04 -14.21 10.95
CA PRO A 357 3.68 -14.63 11.26
C PRO A 357 3.64 -16.06 11.79
N GLU A 358 2.66 -16.34 12.64
CA GLU A 358 2.33 -17.68 13.06
C GLU A 358 1.74 -18.50 11.89
N ARG A 359 1.85 -19.84 11.97
CA ARG A 359 1.44 -20.73 10.87
C ARG A 359 -0.05 -20.63 10.53
N ASN A 360 -0.92 -20.48 11.53
CA ASN A 360 -2.35 -20.31 11.36
C ASN A 360 -2.68 -19.00 10.59
N ILE A 361 -2.09 -17.88 10.99
CA ILE A 361 -2.27 -16.58 10.34
C ILE A 361 -1.75 -16.62 8.90
N LYS A 362 -0.59 -17.26 8.72
CA LYS A 362 -0.02 -17.42 7.38
C LYS A 362 -0.94 -18.24 6.46
N SER A 363 -1.53 -19.35 6.95
CA SER A 363 -2.43 -20.17 6.14
C SER A 363 -3.71 -19.43 5.73
N GLU A 364 -4.31 -18.68 6.64
CA GLU A 364 -5.47 -17.83 6.33
C GLU A 364 -5.12 -16.74 5.32
N PHE A 365 -3.96 -16.12 5.47
CA PHE A 365 -3.52 -15.07 4.55
C PHE A 365 -3.21 -15.60 3.14
N ILE A 366 -2.66 -16.80 3.03
CA ILE A 366 -2.46 -17.49 1.74
C ILE A 366 -3.80 -17.74 1.06
N GLN A 367 -4.80 -18.22 1.79
CA GLN A 367 -6.14 -18.45 1.25
C GLN A 367 -6.76 -17.15 0.70
N LEU A 368 -6.61 -16.05 1.43
CA LEU A 368 -7.10 -14.73 0.96
C LEU A 368 -6.41 -14.27 -0.33
N ILE A 369 -5.09 -14.48 -0.45
CA ILE A 369 -4.34 -14.17 -1.68
C ILE A 369 -4.81 -15.04 -2.85
N GLU A 370 -5.07 -16.32 -2.64
CA GLU A 370 -5.58 -17.22 -3.67
C GLU A 370 -6.99 -16.83 -4.13
N GLU A 371 -7.86 -16.44 -3.21
CA GLU A 371 -9.21 -15.94 -3.51
C GLU A 371 -9.14 -14.62 -4.31
N GLU A 372 -8.27 -13.68 -3.91
CA GLU A 372 -8.06 -12.41 -4.62
C GLU A 372 -7.52 -12.64 -6.04
N SER A 373 -6.54 -13.52 -6.19
CA SER A 373 -5.98 -13.89 -7.51
C SER A 373 -7.02 -14.53 -8.42
N ALA A 374 -7.86 -15.43 -7.89
CA ALA A 374 -8.93 -16.06 -8.65
C ALA A 374 -10.01 -15.07 -9.12
N ILE A 375 -10.26 -14.00 -8.36
CA ILE A 375 -11.17 -12.92 -8.75
C ILE A 375 -10.52 -12.06 -9.84
N ALA A 376 -9.24 -11.69 -9.67
CA ALA A 376 -8.50 -10.91 -10.66
C ALA A 376 -8.43 -11.63 -12.02
N GLU A 377 -8.12 -12.93 -12.05
CA GLU A 377 -8.11 -13.74 -13.27
C GLU A 377 -9.47 -13.78 -13.98
N LYS A 378 -10.58 -13.81 -13.22
CA LYS A 378 -11.92 -13.75 -13.80
C LYS A 378 -12.23 -12.38 -14.41
N ILE A 379 -11.81 -11.30 -13.77
CA ILE A 379 -11.99 -9.94 -14.27
C ILE A 379 -11.16 -9.76 -15.56
N ASP A 380 -9.90 -10.17 -15.55
CA ASP A 380 -9.03 -10.10 -16.72
C ASP A 380 -9.58 -10.91 -17.92
N ALA A 381 -10.14 -12.10 -17.66
CA ALA A 381 -10.77 -12.91 -18.69
C ALA A 381 -12.05 -12.27 -19.28
N GLU A 382 -12.64 -11.30 -18.59
CA GLU A 382 -13.81 -10.56 -19.06
C GLU A 382 -13.46 -9.18 -19.64
N ALA A 383 -12.27 -8.65 -19.39
CA ALA A 383 -11.85 -7.32 -19.83
C ALA A 383 -11.89 -7.13 -21.36
N ASP A 384 -11.56 -8.19 -22.12
CA ASP A 384 -11.56 -8.17 -23.58
C ASP A 384 -12.93 -8.48 -24.21
N LYS A 385 -13.96 -8.78 -23.40
CA LYS A 385 -15.29 -9.05 -23.94
C LYS A 385 -16.01 -7.73 -24.28
N PRO A 386 -16.72 -7.68 -25.43
CA PRO A 386 -17.50 -6.50 -25.76
C PRO A 386 -18.56 -6.25 -24.69
N CYS A 387 -18.65 -4.98 -24.21
CA CYS A 387 -19.67 -4.57 -23.26
C CYS A 387 -21.03 -4.51 -23.99
N GLU A 388 -21.75 -5.62 -23.98
CA GLU A 388 -23.08 -5.77 -24.59
C GLU A 388 -24.11 -6.09 -23.52
N SER A 389 -25.21 -5.32 -23.50
CA SER A 389 -26.38 -5.64 -22.67
C SER A 389 -27.11 -6.86 -23.20
N VAL A 390 -28.01 -7.47 -22.39
CA VAL A 390 -28.77 -8.68 -22.75
C VAL A 390 -29.64 -8.47 -24.00
N ASP A 391 -30.00 -7.26 -24.32
CA ASP A 391 -30.75 -6.84 -25.52
C ASP A 391 -29.85 -6.47 -26.72
N GLY A 392 -28.55 -6.73 -26.65
CA GLY A 392 -27.60 -6.53 -27.73
C GLY A 392 -27.11 -5.10 -27.94
N CYS A 393 -27.34 -4.21 -26.98
CA CYS A 393 -26.88 -2.84 -27.06
C CYS A 393 -25.41 -2.77 -26.62
N ARG A 394 -24.50 -2.32 -27.51
CA ARG A 394 -23.08 -2.10 -27.19
C ARG A 394 -22.92 -0.77 -26.43
N MET A 395 -22.32 -0.84 -25.27
CA MET A 395 -21.87 0.35 -24.52
C MET A 395 -20.36 0.51 -24.71
N SER A 396 -19.93 1.69 -25.12
CA SER A 396 -18.51 2.09 -25.06
C SER A 396 -18.26 2.75 -23.72
N LEU A 397 -17.32 2.18 -22.97
CA LEU A 397 -16.77 2.79 -21.78
C LEU A 397 -15.73 3.85 -22.16
#